data_6a3f40750ef88fc8fc40f76dd42a3fde
#
_entry.id   6a3f40750ef88fc8fc40f76dd42a3fde
#
_cell.length_a   1.000
_cell.length_b   1.000
_cell.length_c   1.000
_cell.angle_alpha   90.00
_cell.angle_beta   90.00
_cell.angle_gamma   90.00
#
_symmetry.space_group_name_H-M   'P 1'
#
loop_
_entity.id
_entity.type
_entity.pdbx_description
1 polymer ?
#
loop_
_entity_poly.entity_id
_entity_poly.type
_entity_poly.pdbx_seq_one_letter_code
_entity_poly.pdbx_strand_id
1 'polypeptide(L)'
;MRASLLLLCLLSIGYTQAQIDTVVVRVDSMFESKLHRKLYDNRTNVKYHLDERGNVRDIFVFLATLEEIGTGHKLYGVRIDQRFNRAIFTDAPASNAEYIDEDELPKFIGYLKMIRDEVMKNDHTPQKYTEYRFYTRAGIMLECYTGVNRWRCVLHYEIAKMPTDTYISNPERLSELLAVMEQIQAEIAENRKRK
;
A
#
# COMPACT_ATOMS: atom_id res chain seq x y z
N MET A 1 -43.96 -22.30 58.02
CA MET A 1 -43.10 -21.24 57.43
C MET A 1 -42.04 -21.91 56.56
N ARG A 2 -42.17 -21.85 55.24
CA ARG A 2 -41.24 -22.44 54.30
C ARG A 2 -40.51 -21.24 53.58
N ALA A 3 -39.24 -21.09 53.83
CA ALA A 3 -38.43 -20.12 53.20
C ALA A 3 -37.94 -20.68 51.84
N SER A 4 -38.38 -20.08 50.75
CA SER A 4 -37.90 -20.38 49.40
C SER A 4 -36.61 -19.61 49.15
N LEU A 5 -35.52 -20.35 48.96
CA LEU A 5 -34.24 -19.83 48.57
C LEU A 5 -34.22 -19.62 47.06
N LEU A 6 -34.29 -18.35 46.61
CA LEU A 6 -34.20 -17.99 45.21
C LEU A 6 -32.71 -17.93 44.84
N LEU A 7 -32.27 -18.95 44.11
CA LEU A 7 -30.90 -19.02 43.54
C LEU A 7 -30.82 -18.13 42.30
N LEU A 8 -30.24 -16.96 42.45
CA LEU A 8 -29.99 -16.03 41.37
C LEU A 8 -28.72 -16.49 40.61
N CYS A 9 -28.92 -17.27 39.55
CA CYS A 9 -27.81 -17.54 38.60
C CYS A 9 -27.49 -16.26 37.83
N LEU A 10 -26.49 -15.52 38.27
CA LEU A 10 -25.85 -14.47 37.47
C LEU A 10 -25.09 -15.13 36.33
N LEU A 11 -25.70 -15.17 35.15
CA LEU A 11 -25.03 -15.43 33.89
C LEU A 11 -24.09 -14.25 33.62
N SER A 12 -22.83 -14.38 34.03
CA SER A 12 -21.76 -13.53 33.59
C SER A 12 -21.51 -13.82 32.10
N ILE A 13 -22.17 -13.06 31.24
CA ILE A 13 -21.81 -12.99 29.82
C ILE A 13 -20.43 -12.33 29.78
N GLY A 14 -19.40 -13.14 29.73
CA GLY A 14 -18.05 -12.70 29.47
C GLY A 14 -17.99 -12.16 28.04
N TYR A 15 -18.06 -10.87 27.89
CA TYR A 15 -17.65 -10.22 26.66
C TYR A 15 -16.15 -10.46 26.49
N THR A 16 -15.79 -11.44 25.67
CA THR A 16 -14.44 -11.54 25.16
C THR A 16 -14.22 -10.35 24.25
N GLN A 17 -13.59 -9.30 24.78
CA GLN A 17 -13.05 -8.24 23.93
C GLN A 17 -12.07 -8.91 22.95
N ALA A 18 -12.41 -8.88 21.67
CA ALA A 18 -11.49 -9.29 20.65
C ALA A 18 -10.27 -8.36 20.73
N GLN A 19 -9.13 -8.94 21.08
CA GLN A 19 -7.87 -8.18 21.09
C GLN A 19 -7.53 -7.87 19.64
N ILE A 20 -7.42 -6.59 19.33
CA ILE A 20 -7.03 -6.12 18.00
C ILE A 20 -5.50 -5.96 18.04
N ASP A 21 -4.81 -6.86 17.36
CA ASP A 21 -3.37 -6.74 17.16
C ASP A 21 -3.14 -6.03 15.82
N THR A 22 -2.71 -4.78 15.89
CA THR A 22 -2.39 -3.97 14.70
C THR A 22 -0.89 -3.70 14.68
N VAL A 23 -0.22 -4.16 13.63
CA VAL A 23 1.18 -3.83 13.36
C VAL A 23 1.20 -2.73 12.31
N VAL A 24 1.59 -1.53 12.73
CA VAL A 24 1.70 -0.37 11.83
C VAL A 24 3.16 -0.10 11.53
N VAL A 25 3.56 -0.28 10.29
CA VAL A 25 4.88 0.12 9.80
C VAL A 25 4.75 1.48 9.14
N ARG A 26 5.14 2.54 9.86
CA ARG A 26 5.20 3.89 9.29
C ARG A 26 6.60 4.18 8.78
N VAL A 27 6.68 4.66 7.57
CA VAL A 27 7.89 5.27 7.03
C VAL A 27 7.72 6.77 7.17
N ASP A 28 8.51 7.37 8.02
CA ASP A 28 8.54 8.79 8.42
C ASP A 28 7.36 9.65 7.95
N SER A 29 6.59 10.08 8.93
CA SER A 29 5.29 10.72 8.84
C SER A 29 5.21 11.95 7.95
N MET A 30 4.08 12.12 7.29
CA MET A 30 3.46 13.39 6.87
C MET A 30 4.21 14.29 5.87
N PHE A 31 5.17 13.79 5.14
CA PHE A 31 5.81 14.59 4.10
C PHE A 31 5.40 14.05 2.74
N GLU A 32 4.93 14.95 1.91
CA GLU A 32 4.75 14.76 0.48
C GLU A 32 5.97 14.06 -0.14
N SER A 33 5.73 13.12 -1.07
CA SER A 33 6.80 12.44 -1.81
C SER A 33 7.83 13.45 -2.34
N LYS A 34 9.11 13.10 -2.28
CA LYS A 34 10.21 13.91 -2.82
C LYS A 34 10.03 14.16 -4.32
N LEU A 35 9.58 13.12 -5.05
CA LEU A 35 9.25 13.23 -6.46
C LEU A 35 8.10 14.20 -6.70
N HIS A 36 6.99 14.05 -5.98
CA HIS A 36 5.83 14.91 -6.10
C HIS A 36 6.18 16.36 -5.80
N ARG A 37 6.84 16.61 -4.68
CA ARG A 37 7.29 17.95 -4.29
C ARG A 37 8.18 18.59 -5.36
N LYS A 38 9.12 17.82 -5.94
CA LYS A 38 10.03 18.34 -6.95
C LYS A 38 9.34 18.58 -8.28
N LEU A 39 8.37 17.73 -8.65
CA LEU A 39 7.59 17.88 -9.89
C LEU A 39 6.77 19.18 -9.91
N TYR A 40 6.24 19.57 -8.75
CA TYR A 40 5.40 20.76 -8.59
C TYR A 40 6.16 21.99 -8.05
N ASP A 41 7.49 21.91 -7.90
CA ASP A 41 8.31 23.06 -7.52
C ASP A 41 8.47 24.02 -8.71
N ASN A 42 7.76 25.15 -8.67
CA ASN A 42 7.79 26.17 -9.71
C ASN A 42 9.16 26.85 -9.92
N ARG A 43 10.15 26.54 -9.05
CA ARG A 43 11.51 27.14 -9.11
C ARG A 43 12.49 26.33 -9.91
N THR A 44 12.12 25.12 -10.33
CA THR A 44 13.03 24.23 -11.05
C THR A 44 12.41 23.75 -12.35
N ASN A 45 13.18 23.82 -13.43
CA ASN A 45 12.80 23.19 -14.68
C ASN A 45 13.17 21.71 -14.62
N VAL A 46 12.20 20.84 -14.80
CA VAL A 46 12.38 19.40 -14.71
C VAL A 46 11.88 18.69 -15.96
N LYS A 47 12.58 17.63 -16.33
CA LYS A 47 12.15 16.67 -17.33
C LYS A 47 11.62 15.45 -16.60
N TYR A 48 10.37 15.12 -16.85
CA TYR A 48 9.68 14.00 -16.20
C TYR A 48 9.40 12.88 -17.19
N HIS A 49 9.79 11.67 -16.83
CA HIS A 49 9.57 10.45 -17.58
C HIS A 49 8.82 9.43 -16.77
N LEU A 50 7.89 8.74 -17.42
CA LEU A 50 7.19 7.58 -16.90
C LEU A 50 7.37 6.42 -17.86
N ASP A 51 7.91 5.33 -17.35
CA ASP A 51 8.09 4.10 -18.09
C ASP A 51 7.26 3.01 -17.41
N GLU A 52 6.21 2.51 -18.08
CA GLU A 52 5.39 1.43 -17.55
C GLU A 52 6.23 0.15 -17.41
N ARG A 53 6.15 -0.49 -16.25
CA ARG A 53 6.86 -1.75 -15.93
C ARG A 53 5.93 -2.93 -15.75
N GLY A 54 4.66 -2.67 -15.51
CA GLY A 54 3.66 -3.72 -15.41
C GLY A 54 2.35 -3.23 -14.82
N ASN A 55 1.43 -4.16 -14.76
CA ASN A 55 0.15 -3.92 -14.11
C ASN A 55 -0.30 -5.16 -13.33
N VAL A 56 -0.97 -4.92 -12.21
CA VAL A 56 -1.62 -5.95 -11.41
C VAL A 56 -3.07 -5.53 -11.25
N ARG A 57 -3.96 -6.17 -12.00
CA ARG A 57 -5.36 -5.75 -12.17
C ARG A 57 -5.46 -4.30 -12.71
N ASP A 58 -6.09 -3.43 -11.92
CA ASP A 58 -6.31 -2.00 -12.15
C ASP A 58 -5.18 -1.09 -11.61
N ILE A 59 -4.11 -1.71 -11.06
CA ILE A 59 -2.91 -1.02 -10.61
C ILE A 59 -1.88 -1.05 -11.72
N PHE A 60 -1.51 0.11 -12.24
CA PHE A 60 -0.42 0.29 -13.19
C PHE A 60 0.81 0.83 -12.48
N VAL A 61 1.95 0.23 -12.75
CA VAL A 61 3.21 0.53 -12.07
C VAL A 61 4.21 1.07 -13.06
N PHE A 62 4.76 2.25 -12.75
CA PHE A 62 5.70 2.95 -13.60
C PHE A 62 7.01 3.22 -12.85
N LEU A 63 8.13 3.09 -13.53
CA LEU A 63 9.36 3.78 -13.12
C LEU A 63 9.19 5.26 -13.41
N ALA A 64 9.24 6.08 -12.39
CA ALA A 64 9.24 7.54 -12.50
C ALA A 64 10.66 8.05 -12.41
N THR A 65 11.07 8.84 -13.41
CA THR A 65 12.35 9.52 -13.44
C THR A 65 12.13 11.00 -13.61
N LEU A 66 12.68 11.79 -12.72
CA LEU A 66 12.66 13.24 -12.78
C LEU A 66 14.10 13.75 -12.87
N GLU A 67 14.42 14.48 -13.94
CA GLU A 67 15.73 15.08 -14.19
C GLU A 67 15.63 16.59 -14.11
N GLU A 68 16.43 17.20 -13.25
CA GLU A 68 16.55 18.64 -13.15
C GLU A 68 17.37 19.19 -14.30
N ILE A 69 16.74 20.05 -15.14
CA ILE A 69 17.40 20.65 -16.29
C ILE A 69 18.43 21.68 -15.79
N GLY A 70 19.66 21.53 -16.21
CA GLY A 70 20.77 22.42 -15.82
C GLY A 70 21.75 21.75 -14.84
N THR A 71 21.31 20.99 -13.89
CA THR A 71 22.20 20.22 -12.99
C THR A 71 22.37 18.77 -13.43
N GLY A 72 21.44 18.25 -14.22
CA GLY A 72 21.37 16.82 -14.57
C GLY A 72 21.06 15.89 -13.38
N HIS A 73 20.72 16.46 -12.23
CA HIS A 73 20.36 15.67 -11.05
C HIS A 73 19.07 14.88 -11.29
N LYS A 74 19.10 13.56 -11.00
CA LYS A 74 17.97 12.67 -11.19
C LYS A 74 17.40 12.17 -9.87
N LEU A 75 16.08 12.21 -9.76
CA LEU A 75 15.30 11.52 -8.73
C LEU A 75 14.58 10.36 -9.40
N TYR A 76 14.50 9.25 -8.68
CA TYR A 76 13.79 8.05 -9.10
C TYR A 76 12.74 7.67 -8.08
N GLY A 77 11.74 6.95 -8.53
CA GLY A 77 10.75 6.31 -7.68
C GLY A 77 9.77 5.48 -8.48
N VAL A 78 8.78 4.98 -7.81
CA VAL A 78 7.68 4.25 -8.42
C VAL A 78 6.45 5.13 -8.40
N ARG A 79 5.79 5.29 -9.55
CA ARG A 79 4.44 5.82 -9.60
C ARG A 79 3.47 4.65 -9.71
N ILE A 80 2.45 4.67 -8.87
CA ILE A 80 1.36 3.72 -8.90
C ILE A 80 0.10 4.46 -9.32
N ASP A 81 -0.49 4.05 -10.43
CA ASP A 81 -1.75 4.56 -10.94
C ASP A 81 -2.83 3.50 -10.72
N GLN A 82 -3.91 3.88 -10.05
CA GLN A 82 -5.11 3.06 -10.01
C GLN A 82 -6.11 3.65 -11.00
N ARG A 83 -6.52 2.85 -11.98
CA ARG A 83 -7.47 3.27 -13.01
C ARG A 83 -8.86 2.71 -12.69
N PHE A 84 -9.85 3.60 -12.70
CA PHE A 84 -11.25 3.20 -12.52
C PHE A 84 -11.99 3.33 -13.83
N ASN A 85 -12.79 2.32 -14.11
CA ASN A 85 -13.74 2.43 -15.22
C ASN A 85 -14.95 3.24 -14.75
N ARG A 86 -14.86 4.57 -14.80
CA ARG A 86 -15.95 5.49 -14.50
C ARG A 86 -16.85 5.74 -15.70
N ALA A 87 -17.08 4.75 -16.52
CA ALA A 87 -17.89 4.86 -17.76
C ALA A 87 -19.34 5.31 -17.55
N ILE A 88 -19.74 5.62 -16.33
CA ILE A 88 -21.15 6.00 -16.06
C ILE A 88 -21.39 7.51 -16.09
N PHE A 89 -20.38 8.38 -15.89
CA PHE A 89 -20.64 9.82 -15.73
C PHE A 89 -19.62 10.80 -16.35
N THR A 90 -18.46 10.34 -16.84
CA THR A 90 -17.47 11.24 -17.47
C THR A 90 -16.69 10.50 -18.56
N ASP A 91 -16.43 11.17 -19.67
CA ASP A 91 -15.64 10.65 -20.81
C ASP A 91 -14.14 10.51 -20.50
N ALA A 92 -13.68 10.91 -19.33
CA ALA A 92 -12.29 10.80 -18.90
C ALA A 92 -12.12 9.69 -17.87
N PRO A 93 -11.11 8.79 -18.03
CA PRO A 93 -10.78 7.82 -17.03
C PRO A 93 -10.31 8.54 -15.76
N ALA A 94 -11.00 8.32 -14.65
CA ALA A 94 -10.49 8.78 -13.36
C ALA A 94 -9.33 7.88 -12.93
N SER A 95 -8.23 8.46 -12.49
CA SER A 95 -7.11 7.72 -11.94
C SER A 95 -6.66 8.38 -10.64
N ASN A 96 -6.33 7.57 -9.66
CA ASN A 96 -5.53 7.99 -8.52
C ASN A 96 -4.08 7.61 -8.81
N ALA A 97 -3.18 8.55 -8.62
CA ALA A 97 -1.78 8.36 -8.91
C ALA A 97 -0.95 8.89 -7.74
N GLU A 98 -0.11 8.03 -7.19
CA GLU A 98 0.78 8.40 -6.10
C GLU A 98 2.17 7.78 -6.28
N TYR A 99 3.12 8.27 -5.49
CA TYR A 99 4.51 7.91 -5.62
C TYR A 99 5.04 7.16 -4.40
N ILE A 100 5.94 6.21 -4.67
CA ILE A 100 6.84 5.62 -3.66
C ILE A 100 8.24 6.12 -4.01
N ASP A 101 8.84 6.90 -3.13
CA ASP A 101 10.19 7.41 -3.34
C ASP A 101 11.24 6.29 -3.33
N GLU A 102 12.36 6.51 -4.00
CA GLU A 102 13.46 5.53 -4.11
C GLU A 102 13.90 4.98 -2.75
N ASP A 103 13.96 5.82 -1.70
CA ASP A 103 14.40 5.43 -0.36
C ASP A 103 13.33 4.70 0.45
N GLU A 104 12.06 4.72 0.03
CA GLU A 104 10.97 3.95 0.64
C GLU A 104 10.80 2.56 -0.01
N LEU A 105 11.19 2.45 -1.29
CA LEU A 105 10.96 1.25 -2.10
C LEU A 105 11.51 -0.03 -1.46
N PRO A 106 12.72 -0.06 -0.87
CA PRO A 106 13.21 -1.28 -0.19
C PRO A 106 12.34 -1.72 0.97
N LYS A 107 11.79 -0.77 1.74
CA LYS A 107 10.92 -1.05 2.88
C LYS A 107 9.55 -1.57 2.40
N PHE A 108 9.02 -0.99 1.34
CA PHE A 108 7.79 -1.46 0.71
C PHE A 108 7.92 -2.88 0.17
N ILE A 109 9.03 -3.19 -0.53
CA ILE A 109 9.36 -4.54 -1.00
C ILE A 109 9.48 -5.51 0.18
N GLY A 110 10.17 -5.12 1.24
CA GLY A 110 10.29 -5.94 2.46
C GLY A 110 8.93 -6.26 3.07
N TYR A 111 8.03 -5.29 3.11
CA TYR A 111 6.67 -5.48 3.60
C TYR A 111 5.87 -6.44 2.71
N LEU A 112 5.94 -6.30 1.37
CA LEU A 112 5.28 -7.22 0.44
C LEU A 112 5.77 -8.67 0.63
N LYS A 113 7.08 -8.87 0.83
CA LYS A 113 7.68 -10.19 1.12
C LYS A 113 7.15 -10.78 2.43
N MET A 114 7.15 -10.00 3.48
CA MET A 114 6.64 -10.43 4.79
C MET A 114 5.17 -10.84 4.69
N ILE A 115 4.31 -10.04 4.04
CA ILE A 115 2.90 -10.39 3.86
C ILE A 115 2.76 -11.68 3.05
N ARG A 116 3.47 -11.82 1.93
CA ARG A 116 3.39 -13.01 1.09
C ARG A 116 3.91 -14.26 1.80
N ASP A 117 5.09 -14.16 2.42
CA ASP A 117 5.86 -15.33 2.87
C ASP A 117 5.55 -15.76 4.31
N GLU A 118 5.15 -14.84 5.17
CA GLU A 118 4.91 -15.10 6.58
C GLU A 118 3.42 -15.04 6.93
N VAL A 119 2.69 -14.05 6.40
CA VAL A 119 1.29 -13.84 6.77
C VAL A 119 0.36 -14.73 5.96
N MET A 120 0.47 -14.69 4.63
CA MET A 120 -0.46 -15.43 3.76
C MET A 120 -0.16 -16.92 3.63
N LYS A 121 1.10 -17.34 3.84
CA LYS A 121 1.46 -18.77 3.85
C LYS A 121 0.99 -19.50 5.09
N ASN A 122 0.89 -18.81 6.20
CA ASN A 122 0.32 -19.39 7.39
C ASN A 122 -1.19 -19.45 7.23
N ASP A 123 -1.67 -20.59 6.74
CA ASP A 123 -3.07 -20.87 6.37
C ASP A 123 -4.04 -20.82 7.55
N HIS A 124 -3.57 -20.40 8.71
CA HIS A 124 -4.36 -20.27 9.92
C HIS A 124 -4.93 -18.85 9.96
N THR A 125 -6.17 -18.73 9.51
CA THR A 125 -6.94 -17.51 9.79
C THR A 125 -6.86 -17.28 11.30
N PRO A 126 -6.26 -16.18 11.76
CA PRO A 126 -6.18 -15.91 13.19
C PRO A 126 -7.58 -15.90 13.78
N GLN A 127 -7.75 -16.48 14.96
CA GLN A 127 -9.02 -16.41 15.69
C GLN A 127 -9.36 -14.99 16.14
N LYS A 128 -8.38 -14.09 16.05
CA LYS A 128 -8.47 -12.67 16.38
C LYS A 128 -8.30 -11.84 15.14
N TYR A 129 -8.96 -10.69 15.09
CA TYR A 129 -8.71 -9.70 14.07
C TYR A 129 -7.25 -9.26 14.17
N THR A 130 -6.53 -9.40 13.07
CA THR A 130 -5.13 -9.01 12.94
C THR A 130 -4.97 -8.20 11.67
N GLU A 131 -4.19 -7.15 11.75
CA GLU A 131 -4.02 -6.20 10.68
C GLU A 131 -2.57 -5.72 10.60
N TYR A 132 -2.04 -5.67 9.38
CA TYR A 132 -0.74 -5.12 9.04
C TYR A 132 -0.94 -3.94 8.12
N ARG A 133 -0.27 -2.81 8.39
CA ARG A 133 -0.34 -1.61 7.56
C ARG A 133 1.04 -1.10 7.22
N PHE A 134 1.21 -0.71 5.97
CA PHE A 134 2.37 0.02 5.49
C PHE A 134 1.91 1.34 4.87
N TYR A 135 2.55 2.44 5.27
CA TYR A 135 2.28 3.77 4.74
C TYR A 135 3.50 4.31 4.04
N THR A 136 3.30 4.88 2.86
CA THR A 136 4.30 5.72 2.19
C THR A 136 4.11 7.19 2.57
N ARG A 137 5.12 8.02 2.31
CA ARG A 137 5.02 9.48 2.48
C ARG A 137 3.92 10.10 1.62
N ALA A 138 3.69 9.56 0.43
CA ALA A 138 2.67 10.05 -0.48
C ALA A 138 1.24 9.63 -0.10
N GLY A 139 1.05 8.90 1.00
CA GLY A 139 -0.28 8.48 1.45
C GLY A 139 -0.79 7.20 0.77
N ILE A 140 0.07 6.42 0.11
CA ILE A 140 -0.30 5.06 -0.26
C ILE A 140 -0.27 4.22 1.00
N MET A 141 -1.36 3.53 1.29
CA MET A 141 -1.44 2.55 2.36
C MET A 141 -1.69 1.16 1.77
N LEU A 142 -0.82 0.22 2.06
CA LEU A 142 -1.08 -1.20 1.83
C LEU A 142 -1.46 -1.83 3.16
N GLU A 143 -2.70 -2.24 3.26
CA GLU A 143 -3.29 -2.90 4.42
C GLU A 143 -3.49 -4.37 4.14
N CYS A 144 -3.12 -5.24 5.08
CA CYS A 144 -3.43 -6.66 5.03
C CYS A 144 -4.08 -7.08 6.34
N TYR A 145 -5.32 -7.55 6.29
CA TYR A 145 -6.11 -7.87 7.48
C TYR A 145 -6.85 -9.20 7.35
N THR A 146 -7.23 -9.76 8.51
CA THR A 146 -8.05 -10.96 8.57
C THR A 146 -9.50 -10.66 8.23
N GLY A 147 -9.98 -11.22 7.13
CA GLY A 147 -11.41 -11.29 6.84
C GLY A 147 -12.05 -12.56 7.37
N VAL A 148 -13.31 -12.77 7.07
CA VAL A 148 -13.98 -14.04 7.37
C VAL A 148 -13.32 -15.14 6.53
N ASN A 149 -12.61 -16.05 7.18
CA ASN A 149 -11.94 -17.21 6.59
C ASN A 149 -10.75 -16.95 5.66
N ARG A 150 -10.25 -15.73 5.51
CA ARG A 150 -9.06 -15.45 4.68
C ARG A 150 -8.43 -14.10 4.96
N TRP A 151 -7.17 -13.97 4.62
CA TRP A 151 -6.50 -12.69 4.53
C TRP A 151 -7.02 -11.84 3.36
N ARG A 152 -7.08 -10.55 3.59
CA ARG A 152 -7.40 -9.54 2.57
C ARG A 152 -6.31 -8.50 2.56
N CYS A 153 -5.71 -8.26 1.40
CA CYS A 153 -4.79 -7.15 1.19
C CYS A 153 -5.45 -6.11 0.29
N VAL A 154 -5.33 -4.86 0.68
CA VAL A 154 -5.98 -3.73 0.01
C VAL A 154 -4.97 -2.61 -0.14
N LEU A 155 -4.90 -2.05 -1.33
CA LEU A 155 -4.15 -0.84 -1.61
C LEU A 155 -5.12 0.34 -1.54
N HIS A 156 -4.87 1.25 -0.63
CA HIS A 156 -5.62 2.49 -0.45
C HIS A 156 -4.80 3.70 -0.86
N TYR A 157 -5.48 4.74 -1.29
CA TYR A 157 -4.92 6.06 -1.57
C TYR A 157 -5.55 7.07 -0.62
N GLU A 158 -4.79 7.52 0.38
CA GLU A 158 -5.30 8.38 1.45
C GLU A 158 -5.71 9.76 0.95
N ILE A 159 -5.05 10.26 -0.10
CA ILE A 159 -5.28 11.62 -0.65
C ILE A 159 -6.45 11.64 -1.64
N ALA A 160 -6.93 10.50 -2.07
CA ALA A 160 -8.02 10.45 -3.01
C ALA A 160 -9.32 10.98 -2.41
N LYS A 161 -9.90 11.97 -3.04
CA LYS A 161 -11.25 12.49 -2.69
C LYS A 161 -12.36 11.43 -2.77
N MET A 162 -12.01 10.23 -3.24
CA MET A 162 -12.86 9.04 -3.23
C MET A 162 -12.02 7.85 -2.79
N PRO A 163 -12.42 7.17 -1.71
CA PRO A 163 -11.77 5.95 -1.29
C PRO A 163 -11.94 4.91 -2.39
N THR A 164 -10.85 4.53 -2.99
CA THR A 164 -10.82 3.50 -4.01
C THR A 164 -9.86 2.43 -3.55
N ASP A 165 -10.45 1.30 -3.27
CA ASP A 165 -9.72 0.16 -2.73
C ASP A 165 -9.43 -0.83 -3.85
N THR A 166 -8.16 -1.15 -4.06
CA THR A 166 -7.80 -2.28 -4.90
C THR A 166 -7.41 -3.47 -4.06
N TYR A 167 -8.20 -4.53 -4.17
CA TYR A 167 -7.95 -5.78 -3.44
C TYR A 167 -6.90 -6.64 -4.17
N ILE A 168 -5.82 -6.94 -3.44
CA ILE A 168 -4.71 -7.81 -3.88
C ILE A 168 -4.69 -9.09 -3.02
N SER A 169 -5.85 -9.62 -2.68
CA SER A 169 -6.02 -10.70 -1.70
C SER A 169 -5.58 -12.09 -2.17
N ASN A 170 -4.81 -12.16 -3.25
CA ASN A 170 -4.32 -13.40 -3.83
C ASN A 170 -2.78 -13.38 -3.78
N PRO A 171 -2.12 -14.42 -3.21
CA PRO A 171 -0.66 -14.49 -3.12
C PRO A 171 0.05 -14.36 -4.47
N GLU A 172 -0.56 -14.85 -5.56
CA GLU A 172 0.01 -14.76 -6.90
C GLU A 172 0.09 -13.29 -7.34
N ARG A 173 -0.97 -12.52 -7.16
CA ARG A 173 -1.00 -11.08 -7.49
C ARG A 173 -0.06 -10.26 -6.62
N LEU A 174 0.08 -10.63 -5.35
CA LEU A 174 1.08 -10.02 -4.49
C LEU A 174 2.48 -10.31 -4.99
N SER A 175 2.71 -11.52 -5.52
CA SER A 175 3.99 -11.92 -6.13
C SER A 175 4.25 -11.18 -7.45
N GLU A 176 3.22 -10.93 -8.27
CA GLU A 176 3.31 -10.12 -9.48
C GLU A 176 3.70 -8.67 -9.14
N LEU A 177 3.04 -8.05 -8.16
CA LEU A 177 3.37 -6.71 -7.72
C LEU A 177 4.80 -6.64 -7.18
N LEU A 178 5.17 -7.61 -6.35
CA LEU A 178 6.53 -7.71 -5.80
C LEU A 178 7.59 -7.81 -6.90
N ALA A 179 7.37 -8.66 -7.90
CA ALA A 179 8.31 -8.82 -9.02
C ALA A 179 8.54 -7.51 -9.79
N VAL A 180 7.47 -6.75 -10.04
CA VAL A 180 7.57 -5.43 -10.70
C VAL A 180 8.33 -4.44 -9.83
N MET A 181 8.09 -4.41 -8.51
CA MET A 181 8.79 -3.52 -7.59
C MET A 181 10.29 -3.86 -7.49
N GLU A 182 10.64 -5.14 -7.45
CA GLU A 182 12.04 -5.61 -7.43
C GLU A 182 12.77 -5.29 -8.75
N GLN A 183 12.08 -5.44 -9.89
CA GLN A 183 12.62 -5.05 -11.19
C GLN A 183 12.95 -3.55 -11.22
N ILE A 184 12.03 -2.69 -10.79
CA ILE A 184 12.24 -1.24 -10.74
C ILE A 184 13.40 -0.89 -9.79
N GLN A 185 13.46 -1.53 -8.62
CA GLN A 185 14.55 -1.30 -7.67
C GLN A 185 15.93 -1.62 -8.28
N ALA A 186 16.04 -2.75 -8.99
CA ALA A 186 17.25 -3.15 -9.67
C ALA A 186 17.65 -2.15 -10.78
N GLU A 187 16.68 -1.70 -11.56
CA GLU A 187 16.90 -0.71 -12.64
C GLU A 187 17.36 0.65 -12.09
N ILE A 188 16.75 1.13 -10.99
CA ILE A 188 17.20 2.35 -10.31
C ILE A 188 18.65 2.20 -9.86
N ALA A 189 18.99 1.07 -9.22
CA ALA A 189 20.35 0.81 -8.77
C ALA A 189 21.37 0.78 -9.92
N GLU A 190 20.99 0.25 -11.08
CA GLU A 190 21.82 0.25 -12.28
C GLU A 190 21.98 1.66 -12.85
N ASN A 191 20.91 2.44 -12.95
CA ASN A 191 20.93 3.82 -13.43
C ASN A 191 21.79 4.73 -12.55
N ARG A 192 21.87 4.45 -11.24
CA ARG A 192 22.78 5.16 -10.31
C ARG A 192 24.26 4.87 -10.56
N LYS A 193 24.59 3.65 -11.03
CA LYS A 193 25.99 3.28 -11.32
C LYS A 193 26.53 3.87 -12.62
N ARG A 194 25.65 4.22 -13.55
CA ARG A 194 26.03 4.77 -14.87
C ARG A 194 26.38 6.26 -14.84
N LYS A 195 26.33 6.90 -13.68
CA LYS A 195 26.76 8.28 -13.43
C LYS A 195 28.21 8.32 -12.96
#